data_f318ed5e97ed6f5675706a7670875a32
#
_entry.id   f318ed5e97ed6f5675706a7670875a32
#
_cell.length_a   1.000
_cell.length_b   1.000
_cell.length_c   1.000
_cell.angle_alpha   90.00
_cell.angle_beta   90.00
_cell.angle_gamma   90.00
#
_symmetry.space_group_name_H-M   'P 1'
#
loop_
_entity.id
_entity.type
_entity.pdbx_description
1 polymer ?
#
loop_
_entity_poly.entity_id
_entity_poly.type
_entity_poly.pdbx_seq_one_letter_code
_entity_poly.pdbx_strand_id
1 'polypeptide(L)'
;ELYPRIVKLGADVTIIRRTCHIPENDNYTEYKGVKLVDVYAPKRKRLEAIVHSVLATFKAKRLGTDIVHIHAIGPSLCCPLARLLGMKVVSTNHGPDYDRQKWGTLAKTTLRIGEWCQAHFANHIISISNVITQILSHNYNRTKRVSLIYNGVNIPEKSTSTDYLSSLNLEPGKYVFALARFVPEKRFDLLIKAFQASHHSGYKLVL
;
A
#
# COMPACT_ATOMS: atom_id res chain seq x y z
N GLU A 1 4.15 6.15 -8.89
CA GLU A 1 4.87 5.38 -9.93
C GLU A 1 3.93 4.56 -10.84
N LEU A 2 2.89 3.92 -10.30
CA LEU A 2 1.94 3.10 -11.07
C LEU A 2 1.09 3.95 -12.02
N TYR A 3 0.38 4.95 -11.49
CA TYR A 3 -0.65 5.66 -12.23
C TYR A 3 -0.13 6.50 -13.41
N PRO A 4 1.03 7.18 -13.35
CA PRO A 4 1.61 7.80 -14.54
C PRO A 4 1.92 6.82 -15.67
N ARG A 5 2.19 5.54 -15.36
CA ARG A 5 2.38 4.49 -16.37
C ARG A 5 1.05 4.06 -16.98
N ILE A 6 -0.01 4.00 -16.18
CA ILE A 6 -1.37 3.69 -16.65
C ILE A 6 -1.88 4.81 -17.58
N VAL A 7 -1.59 6.08 -17.26
CA VAL A 7 -1.88 7.21 -18.15
C VAL A 7 -1.18 7.06 -19.50
N LYS A 8 0.10 6.66 -19.51
CA LYS A 8 0.84 6.39 -20.75
C LYS A 8 0.24 5.28 -21.61
N LEU A 9 -0.55 4.39 -21.01
CA LEU A 9 -1.30 3.36 -21.72
C LEU A 9 -2.68 3.82 -22.21
N GLY A 10 -2.98 5.13 -22.10
CA GLY A 10 -4.20 5.75 -22.63
C GLY A 10 -5.37 5.84 -21.66
N ALA A 11 -5.18 5.51 -20.37
CA ALA A 11 -6.25 5.69 -19.38
C ALA A 11 -6.28 7.11 -18.82
N ASP A 12 -7.48 7.68 -18.64
CA ASP A 12 -7.68 8.91 -17.86
C ASP A 12 -7.71 8.55 -16.38
N VAL A 13 -6.75 9.05 -15.61
CA VAL A 13 -6.57 8.69 -14.21
C VAL A 13 -6.71 9.90 -13.31
N THR A 14 -7.56 9.78 -12.30
CA THR A 14 -7.71 10.77 -11.22
C THR A 14 -7.36 10.12 -9.89
N ILE A 15 -6.45 10.73 -9.14
CA ILE A 15 -6.15 10.35 -7.75
C ILE A 15 -6.92 11.28 -6.81
N ILE A 16 -7.66 10.69 -5.89
CA ILE A 16 -8.34 11.44 -4.84
C ILE A 16 -7.43 11.48 -3.61
N ARG A 17 -6.99 12.70 -3.23
CA ARG A 17 -6.05 12.95 -2.13
C ARG A 17 -6.80 13.32 -0.85
N ARG A 18 -6.15 13.07 0.29
CA ARG A 18 -6.65 13.45 1.63
C ARG A 18 -6.15 14.84 1.98
N THR A 19 -7.06 15.79 2.21
CA THR A 19 -6.67 17.16 2.56
C THR A 19 -5.77 17.26 3.80
N CYS A 20 -5.91 16.36 4.75
CA CYS A 20 -5.09 16.37 5.99
C CYS A 20 -3.60 16.04 5.79
N HIS A 21 -3.21 15.56 4.61
CA HIS A 21 -1.83 15.21 4.25
C HIS A 21 -1.24 16.09 3.15
N ILE A 22 -1.99 17.09 2.71
CA ILE A 22 -1.55 18.03 1.68
C ILE A 22 -0.90 19.21 2.38
N PRO A 23 0.34 19.60 2.03
CA PRO A 23 0.94 20.83 2.52
C PRO A 23 0.11 22.06 2.14
N GLU A 24 0.09 23.09 2.97
CA GLU A 24 -0.72 24.30 2.75
C GLU A 24 -0.41 25.02 1.43
N ASN A 25 0.82 24.88 0.93
CA ASN A 25 1.29 25.48 -0.31
C ASN A 25 1.23 24.55 -1.52
N ASP A 26 0.63 23.35 -1.39
CA ASP A 26 0.52 22.39 -2.49
C ASP A 26 -0.74 22.67 -3.32
N ASN A 27 -0.58 23.40 -4.41
CA ASN A 27 -1.64 23.72 -5.36
C ASN A 27 -1.63 22.81 -6.61
N TYR A 28 -0.94 21.67 -6.57
CA TYR A 28 -0.87 20.78 -7.72
C TYR A 28 -2.23 20.12 -7.98
N THR A 29 -2.76 20.33 -9.16
CA THR A 29 -3.98 19.69 -9.68
C THR A 29 -3.68 18.50 -10.58
N GLU A 30 -2.41 18.35 -10.97
CA GLU A 30 -1.94 17.28 -11.84
C GLU A 30 -0.50 16.87 -11.50
N TYR A 31 -0.19 15.60 -11.69
CA TYR A 31 1.16 15.04 -11.58
C TYR A 31 1.42 14.02 -12.68
N LYS A 32 2.30 14.33 -13.63
CA LYS A 32 2.70 13.43 -14.74
C LYS A 32 1.50 12.84 -15.49
N GLY A 33 0.53 13.70 -15.85
CA GLY A 33 -0.70 13.32 -16.56
C GLY A 33 -1.80 12.74 -15.67
N VAL A 34 -1.56 12.57 -14.38
CA VAL A 34 -2.57 12.10 -13.42
C VAL A 34 -3.25 13.29 -12.78
N LYS A 35 -4.57 13.41 -12.92
CA LYS A 35 -5.38 14.43 -12.26
C LYS A 35 -5.40 14.21 -10.75
N LEU A 36 -5.32 15.29 -9.97
CA LEU A 36 -5.34 15.26 -8.52
C LEU A 36 -6.58 16.00 -8.02
N VAL A 37 -7.37 15.36 -7.17
CA VAL A 37 -8.59 15.93 -6.60
C VAL A 37 -8.57 15.75 -5.09
N ASP A 38 -8.78 16.85 -4.37
CA ASP A 38 -8.72 16.85 -2.93
C ASP A 38 -10.09 16.61 -2.33
N VAL A 39 -10.13 15.71 -1.33
CA VAL A 39 -11.32 15.39 -0.57
C VAL A 39 -11.02 15.45 0.91
N TYR A 40 -11.94 16.01 1.66
CA TYR A 40 -11.81 16.20 3.10
C TYR A 40 -11.48 14.91 3.83
N ALA A 41 -10.53 15.02 4.75
CA ALA A 41 -10.20 14.00 5.73
C ALA A 41 -9.90 14.65 7.08
N PRO A 42 -10.55 14.21 8.18
CA PRO A 42 -10.30 14.79 9.51
C PRO A 42 -8.89 14.43 9.99
N LYS A 43 -8.21 15.33 10.67
CA LYS A 43 -6.88 15.08 11.29
C LYS A 43 -6.94 14.13 12.51
N ARG A 44 -7.79 13.11 12.47
CA ARG A 44 -7.98 12.12 13.55
C ARG A 44 -7.65 10.72 13.03
N LYS A 45 -6.55 10.12 13.51
CA LYS A 45 -5.97 8.84 13.05
C LYS A 45 -6.97 7.69 12.84
N ARG A 46 -8.07 7.62 13.60
CA ARG A 46 -9.05 6.53 13.51
C ARG A 46 -10.16 6.80 12.50
N LEU A 47 -10.54 8.05 12.29
CA LEU A 47 -11.66 8.45 11.44
C LEU A 47 -11.23 8.89 10.04
N GLU A 48 -9.99 9.35 9.91
CA GLU A 48 -9.42 9.86 8.67
C GLU A 48 -9.68 8.95 7.46
N ALA A 49 -9.28 7.69 7.58
CA ALA A 49 -9.40 6.75 6.47
C ALA A 49 -10.85 6.44 6.10
N ILE A 50 -11.72 6.27 7.10
CA ILE A 50 -13.13 5.90 6.88
C ILE A 50 -13.88 7.06 6.25
N VAL A 51 -13.81 8.25 6.86
CA VAL A 51 -14.50 9.46 6.36
C VAL A 51 -14.03 9.79 4.95
N HIS A 52 -12.71 9.81 4.73
CA HIS A 52 -12.17 10.06 3.40
C HIS A 52 -12.65 9.04 2.38
N SER A 53 -12.60 7.73 2.69
CA SER A 53 -12.97 6.69 1.73
C SER A 53 -14.43 6.81 1.29
N VAL A 54 -15.33 7.12 2.21
CA VAL A 54 -16.76 7.35 1.89
C VAL A 54 -16.92 8.59 1.00
N LEU A 55 -16.35 9.73 1.40
CA LEU A 55 -16.44 10.97 0.63
C LEU A 55 -15.77 10.84 -0.74
N ALA A 56 -14.63 10.16 -0.82
CA ALA A 56 -13.92 9.88 -2.06
C ALA A 56 -14.76 9.01 -3.01
N THR A 57 -15.51 8.05 -2.48
CA THR A 57 -16.40 7.21 -3.29
C THR A 57 -17.52 8.04 -3.92
N PHE A 58 -18.16 8.95 -3.17
CA PHE A 58 -19.14 9.88 -3.72
C PHE A 58 -18.51 10.87 -4.72
N LYS A 59 -17.29 11.35 -4.42
CA LYS A 59 -16.58 12.23 -5.35
C LYS A 59 -16.25 11.52 -6.66
N ALA A 60 -15.80 10.28 -6.63
CA ALA A 60 -15.53 9.47 -7.80
C ALA A 60 -16.80 9.33 -8.67
N LYS A 61 -17.97 9.05 -8.04
CA LYS A 61 -19.25 9.01 -8.79
C LYS A 61 -19.57 10.33 -9.46
N ARG A 62 -19.39 11.47 -8.78
CA ARG A 62 -19.63 12.81 -9.35
C ARG A 62 -18.69 13.15 -10.50
N LEU A 63 -17.49 12.57 -10.52
CA LEU A 63 -16.54 12.73 -11.61
C LEU A 63 -16.86 11.86 -12.84
N GLY A 64 -17.93 11.07 -12.81
CA GLY A 64 -18.31 10.19 -13.90
C GLY A 64 -17.37 8.99 -14.10
N THR A 65 -16.70 8.54 -13.03
CA THR A 65 -15.68 7.50 -13.10
C THR A 65 -16.27 6.14 -13.48
N ASP A 66 -15.73 5.47 -14.48
CA ASP A 66 -16.13 4.12 -14.90
C ASP A 66 -15.65 3.05 -13.89
N ILE A 67 -14.41 3.19 -13.44
CA ILE A 67 -13.73 2.24 -12.55
C ILE A 67 -13.16 2.95 -11.34
N VAL A 68 -13.50 2.48 -10.16
CA VAL A 68 -12.85 2.90 -8.91
C VAL A 68 -11.82 1.86 -8.51
N HIS A 69 -10.56 2.28 -8.36
CA HIS A 69 -9.50 1.44 -7.84
C HIS A 69 -9.27 1.72 -6.36
N ILE A 70 -9.59 0.75 -5.52
CA ILE A 70 -9.48 0.86 -4.06
C ILE A 70 -8.26 0.08 -3.59
N HIS A 71 -7.38 0.73 -2.84
CA HIS A 71 -6.17 0.12 -2.28
C HIS A 71 -6.34 -0.23 -0.81
N ALA A 72 -5.94 -1.43 -0.44
CA ALA A 72 -5.96 -2.03 0.90
C ALA A 72 -7.35 -2.39 1.42
N ILE A 73 -7.36 -3.30 2.40
CA ILE A 73 -8.60 -3.88 2.96
C ILE A 73 -9.42 -2.87 3.77
N GLY A 74 -8.81 -1.90 4.44
CA GLY A 74 -9.54 -0.88 5.19
C GLY A 74 -10.48 -0.03 4.31
N PRO A 75 -9.99 0.69 3.29
CA PRO A 75 -10.82 1.40 2.34
C PRO A 75 -11.81 0.52 1.55
N SER A 76 -11.55 -0.78 1.45
CA SER A 76 -12.43 -1.73 0.77
C SER A 76 -13.81 -1.91 1.43
N LEU A 77 -14.00 -1.38 2.65
CA LEU A 77 -15.34 -1.17 3.22
C LEU A 77 -16.27 -0.39 2.29
N CYS A 78 -15.72 0.44 1.40
CA CYS A 78 -16.49 1.21 0.44
C CYS A 78 -16.80 0.45 -0.87
N CYS A 79 -16.34 -0.80 -1.05
CA CYS A 79 -16.67 -1.60 -2.24
C CYS A 79 -18.18 -1.76 -2.45
N PRO A 80 -19.00 -2.09 -1.43
CA PRO A 80 -20.45 -2.17 -1.57
C PRO A 80 -21.06 -0.84 -2.00
N LEU A 81 -20.63 0.27 -1.39
CA LEU A 81 -21.11 1.61 -1.71
C LEU A 81 -20.79 1.99 -3.17
N ALA A 82 -19.57 1.76 -3.61
CA ALA A 82 -19.15 2.04 -4.99
C ALA A 82 -19.98 1.23 -6.00
N ARG A 83 -20.25 -0.05 -5.68
CA ARG A 83 -21.12 -0.91 -6.48
C ARG A 83 -22.56 -0.44 -6.53
N LEU A 84 -23.12 -0.02 -5.39
CA LEU A 84 -24.47 0.54 -5.29
C LEU A 84 -24.61 1.83 -6.12
N LEU A 85 -23.57 2.63 -6.18
CA LEU A 85 -23.50 3.82 -7.03
C LEU A 85 -23.28 3.52 -8.52
N GLY A 86 -23.24 2.26 -8.92
CA GLY A 86 -23.13 1.81 -10.31
C GLY A 86 -21.70 1.79 -10.88
N MET A 87 -20.67 2.00 -10.06
CA MET A 87 -19.28 1.97 -10.51
C MET A 87 -18.73 0.54 -10.52
N LYS A 88 -17.80 0.24 -11.42
CA LYS A 88 -16.99 -0.97 -11.36
C LYS A 88 -15.87 -0.79 -10.37
N VAL A 89 -15.60 -1.81 -9.56
CA VAL A 89 -14.59 -1.77 -8.50
C VAL A 89 -13.46 -2.74 -8.79
N VAL A 90 -12.25 -2.21 -8.91
CA VAL A 90 -11.00 -2.95 -8.80
C VAL A 90 -10.45 -2.70 -7.41
N SER A 91 -9.96 -3.73 -6.73
CA SER A 91 -9.34 -3.53 -5.42
C SER A 91 -8.01 -4.26 -5.33
N THR A 92 -6.98 -3.59 -4.83
CA THR A 92 -5.68 -4.21 -4.54
C THR A 92 -5.57 -4.57 -3.07
N ASN A 93 -5.36 -5.85 -2.78
CA ASN A 93 -5.09 -6.33 -1.43
C ASN A 93 -3.59 -6.31 -1.17
N HIS A 94 -3.17 -5.52 -0.18
CA HIS A 94 -1.77 -5.35 0.23
C HIS A 94 -1.36 -6.23 1.42
N GLY A 95 -2.23 -7.14 1.83
CA GLY A 95 -2.00 -8.09 2.91
C GLY A 95 -2.93 -7.91 4.12
N PRO A 96 -2.86 -8.86 5.06
CA PRO A 96 -3.69 -8.90 6.25
C PRO A 96 -3.24 -7.86 7.28
N ASP A 97 -3.59 -6.58 7.05
CA ASP A 97 -3.23 -5.50 7.96
C ASP A 97 -3.72 -5.73 9.41
N TYR A 98 -4.73 -6.55 9.60
CA TYR A 98 -5.25 -6.91 10.93
C TYR A 98 -4.28 -7.75 11.77
N ASP A 99 -3.27 -8.37 11.18
CA ASP A 99 -2.24 -9.13 11.92
C ASP A 99 -1.21 -8.23 12.59
N ARG A 100 -1.17 -6.93 12.23
CA ARG A 100 -0.25 -5.99 12.85
C ARG A 100 -0.61 -5.73 14.31
N GLN A 101 0.39 -5.78 15.19
CA GLN A 101 0.24 -5.61 16.64
C GLN A 101 -0.35 -4.26 17.05
N LYS A 102 -0.17 -3.22 16.25
CA LYS A 102 -0.67 -1.87 16.54
C LYS A 102 -2.21 -1.74 16.57
N TRP A 103 -2.93 -2.73 16.05
CA TRP A 103 -4.37 -2.68 15.96
C TRP A 103 -5.05 -3.37 17.14
N GLY A 104 -5.94 -2.66 17.83
CA GLY A 104 -6.84 -3.26 18.80
C GLY A 104 -7.96 -4.07 18.14
N THR A 105 -8.72 -4.83 18.95
CA THR A 105 -9.75 -5.78 18.48
C THR A 105 -10.76 -5.14 17.52
N LEU A 106 -11.30 -3.97 17.84
CA LEU A 106 -12.28 -3.27 17.00
C LEU A 106 -11.71 -2.94 15.62
N ALA A 107 -10.47 -2.44 15.57
CA ALA A 107 -9.82 -2.12 14.31
C ALA A 107 -9.55 -3.38 13.47
N LYS A 108 -9.13 -4.47 14.11
CA LYS A 108 -8.94 -5.78 13.45
C LYS A 108 -10.24 -6.30 12.84
N THR A 109 -11.33 -6.22 13.57
CA THR A 109 -12.66 -6.61 13.07
C THR A 109 -13.09 -5.75 11.89
N THR A 110 -12.91 -4.44 11.98
CA THR A 110 -13.20 -3.52 10.87
C THR A 110 -12.40 -3.84 9.61
N LEU A 111 -11.10 -4.16 9.76
CA LEU A 111 -10.25 -4.57 8.63
C LEU A 111 -10.69 -5.91 8.02
N ARG A 112 -11.11 -6.88 8.83
CA ARG A 112 -11.66 -8.16 8.34
C ARG A 112 -12.97 -7.96 7.58
N ILE A 113 -13.85 -7.08 8.07
CA ILE A 113 -15.07 -6.70 7.34
C ILE A 113 -14.70 -6.04 6.01
N GLY A 114 -13.68 -5.18 5.99
CA GLY A 114 -13.19 -4.58 4.75
C GLY A 114 -12.66 -5.61 3.75
N GLU A 115 -11.93 -6.62 4.21
CA GLU A 115 -11.48 -7.72 3.36
C GLU A 115 -12.65 -8.56 2.85
N TRP A 116 -13.65 -8.83 3.69
CA TRP A 116 -14.88 -9.48 3.29
C TRP A 116 -15.63 -8.66 2.22
N CYS A 117 -15.78 -7.34 2.42
CA CYS A 117 -16.37 -6.45 1.41
C CYS A 117 -15.59 -6.48 0.09
N GLN A 118 -14.26 -6.49 0.15
CA GLN A 118 -13.40 -6.64 -1.02
C GLN A 118 -13.71 -7.95 -1.75
N ALA A 119 -13.70 -9.07 -1.02
CA ALA A 119 -13.89 -10.39 -1.60
C ALA A 119 -15.25 -10.56 -2.30
N HIS A 120 -16.32 -9.96 -1.76
CA HIS A 120 -17.68 -10.17 -2.27
C HIS A 120 -18.13 -9.10 -3.26
N PHE A 121 -17.68 -7.84 -3.12
CA PHE A 121 -18.21 -6.72 -3.90
C PHE A 121 -17.24 -6.18 -4.96
N ALA A 122 -15.93 -6.45 -4.88
CA ALA A 122 -15.03 -6.03 -5.94
C ALA A 122 -15.31 -6.82 -7.24
N ASN A 123 -15.36 -6.13 -8.36
CA ASN A 123 -15.47 -6.75 -9.68
C ASN A 123 -14.20 -7.55 -9.99
N HIS A 124 -13.05 -7.01 -9.61
CA HIS A 124 -11.75 -7.65 -9.77
C HIS A 124 -10.85 -7.34 -8.58
N ILE A 125 -10.07 -8.31 -8.14
CA ILE A 125 -9.09 -8.15 -7.07
C ILE A 125 -7.70 -8.36 -7.63
N ILE A 126 -6.79 -7.46 -7.28
CA ILE A 126 -5.37 -7.62 -7.49
C ILE A 126 -4.76 -8.05 -6.16
N SER A 127 -4.16 -9.22 -6.11
CA SER A 127 -3.36 -9.68 -4.97
C SER A 127 -1.88 -9.48 -5.28
N ILE A 128 -1.10 -9.00 -4.30
CA ILE A 128 0.32 -8.73 -4.49
C ILE A 128 1.22 -9.90 -4.07
N SER A 129 0.64 -11.01 -3.62
CA SER A 129 1.40 -12.22 -3.26
C SER A 129 0.52 -13.48 -3.32
N ASN A 130 1.16 -14.64 -3.45
CA ASN A 130 0.48 -15.93 -3.38
C ASN A 130 -0.25 -16.15 -2.05
N VAL A 131 0.33 -15.68 -0.94
CA VAL A 131 -0.31 -15.77 0.40
C VAL A 131 -1.65 -15.07 0.41
N ILE A 132 -1.74 -13.86 -0.15
CA ILE A 132 -3.01 -13.11 -0.24
C ILE A 132 -4.01 -13.84 -1.13
N THR A 133 -3.57 -14.41 -2.25
CA THR A 133 -4.44 -15.21 -3.12
C THR A 133 -5.00 -16.42 -2.37
N GLN A 134 -4.20 -17.09 -1.57
CA GLN A 134 -4.63 -18.20 -0.72
C GLN A 134 -5.63 -17.76 0.36
N ILE A 135 -5.39 -16.62 1.02
CA ILE A 135 -6.33 -16.04 1.98
C ILE A 135 -7.69 -15.78 1.33
N LEU A 136 -7.70 -15.15 0.15
CA LEU A 136 -8.94 -14.87 -0.59
C LEU A 136 -9.68 -16.14 -0.97
N SER A 137 -8.97 -17.16 -1.42
CA SER A 137 -9.54 -18.46 -1.78
C SER A 137 -10.06 -19.22 -0.56
N HIS A 138 -9.25 -19.34 0.51
CA HIS A 138 -9.59 -20.15 1.70
C HIS A 138 -10.69 -19.53 2.54
N ASN A 139 -10.57 -18.22 2.84
CA ASN A 139 -11.47 -17.56 3.78
C ASN A 139 -12.79 -17.09 3.13
N TYR A 140 -12.76 -16.82 1.81
CA TYR A 140 -13.90 -16.19 1.11
C TYR A 140 -14.35 -16.95 -0.14
N ASN A 141 -13.76 -18.10 -0.44
CA ASN A 141 -14.00 -18.87 -1.68
C ASN A 141 -13.85 -18.00 -2.96
N ARG A 142 -12.99 -16.96 -2.88
CA ARG A 142 -12.78 -16.01 -3.95
C ARG A 142 -11.64 -16.48 -4.86
N THR A 143 -11.97 -17.31 -5.85
CA THR A 143 -11.00 -17.89 -6.81
C THR A 143 -11.06 -17.24 -8.19
N LYS A 144 -12.21 -16.67 -8.55
CA LYS A 144 -12.42 -16.01 -9.84
C LYS A 144 -12.23 -14.51 -9.77
N ARG A 145 -11.77 -13.91 -10.88
CA ARG A 145 -11.52 -12.46 -10.98
C ARG A 145 -10.54 -11.96 -9.93
N VAL A 146 -9.50 -12.76 -9.69
CA VAL A 146 -8.34 -12.42 -8.88
C VAL A 146 -7.11 -12.57 -9.77
N SER A 147 -6.29 -11.52 -9.83
CA SER A 147 -5.00 -11.54 -10.52
C SER A 147 -3.87 -11.36 -9.52
N LEU A 148 -2.90 -12.25 -9.58
CA LEU A 148 -1.64 -12.08 -8.86
C LEU A 148 -0.74 -11.13 -9.65
N ILE A 149 -0.52 -9.93 -9.11
CA ILE A 149 0.38 -8.93 -9.68
C ILE A 149 1.29 -8.44 -8.56
N TYR A 150 2.55 -8.84 -8.60
CA TYR A 150 3.55 -8.41 -7.62
C TYR A 150 3.81 -6.90 -7.70
N ASN A 151 4.20 -6.31 -6.58
CA ASN A 151 4.65 -4.92 -6.57
C ASN A 151 5.89 -4.77 -7.46
N GLY A 152 5.84 -3.79 -8.36
CA GLY A 152 6.96 -3.42 -9.20
C GLY A 152 7.88 -2.41 -8.53
N VAL A 153 9.13 -2.40 -8.96
CA VAL A 153 10.14 -1.42 -8.57
C VAL A 153 10.89 -0.95 -9.82
N ASN A 154 11.32 0.30 -9.83
CA ASN A 154 12.28 0.74 -10.84
C ASN A 154 13.61 0.05 -10.56
N ILE A 155 14.20 -0.58 -11.56
CA ILE A 155 15.54 -1.13 -11.46
C ILE A 155 16.50 0.08 -11.56
N PRO A 156 17.20 0.43 -10.46
CA PRO A 156 18.14 1.54 -10.50
C PRO A 156 19.38 1.18 -11.32
N GLU A 157 20.03 2.18 -11.86
CA GLU A 157 21.36 2.00 -12.42
C GLU A 157 22.33 1.58 -11.30
N LYS A 158 23.21 0.63 -11.60
CA LYS A 158 24.19 0.16 -10.62
C LYS A 158 25.22 1.25 -10.38
N SER A 159 25.26 1.80 -9.17
CA SER A 159 26.32 2.71 -8.77
C SER A 159 27.62 1.95 -8.53
N THR A 160 28.71 2.50 -9.02
CA THR A 160 30.08 2.01 -8.76
C THR A 160 30.80 2.86 -7.73
N SER A 161 30.25 4.03 -7.33
CA SER A 161 30.83 4.88 -6.30
C SER A 161 30.73 4.22 -4.92
N THR A 162 31.85 4.28 -4.20
CA THR A 162 31.99 3.80 -2.81
C THR A 162 32.16 4.95 -1.81
N ASP A 163 32.06 6.20 -2.23
CA ASP A 163 32.30 7.36 -1.38
C ASP A 163 31.42 7.39 -0.13
N TYR A 164 30.14 7.04 -0.31
CA TYR A 164 29.23 6.96 0.82
C TYR A 164 29.58 5.82 1.79
N LEU A 165 30.04 4.67 1.29
CA LEU A 165 30.51 3.58 2.16
C LEU A 165 31.74 4.01 2.96
N SER A 166 32.68 4.70 2.32
CA SER A 166 33.88 5.23 2.98
C SER A 166 33.52 6.22 4.09
N SER A 167 32.52 7.09 3.87
CA SER A 167 32.07 8.05 4.89
C SER A 167 31.48 7.37 6.14
N LEU A 168 30.99 6.14 6.01
CA LEU A 168 30.49 5.29 7.10
C LEU A 168 31.54 4.30 7.63
N ASN A 169 32.78 4.40 7.17
CA ASN A 169 33.84 3.44 7.47
C ASN A 169 33.45 1.98 7.12
N LEU A 170 32.76 1.79 5.98
CA LEU A 170 32.36 0.49 5.50
C LEU A 170 33.24 0.06 4.32
N GLU A 171 33.62 -1.21 4.31
CA GLU A 171 34.32 -1.82 3.18
C GLU A 171 33.32 -2.58 2.29
N PRO A 172 33.39 -2.45 0.95
CA PRO A 172 32.56 -3.21 0.04
C PRO A 172 32.69 -4.73 0.29
N GLY A 173 31.54 -5.40 0.40
CA GLY A 173 31.49 -6.85 0.65
C GLY A 173 31.72 -7.29 2.10
N LYS A 174 32.01 -6.35 3.03
CA LYS A 174 32.23 -6.66 4.46
C LYS A 174 31.15 -6.07 5.38
N TYR A 175 29.92 -6.00 4.92
CA TYR A 175 28.81 -5.59 5.77
C TYR A 175 27.52 -6.34 5.40
N VAL A 176 26.66 -6.50 6.39
CA VAL A 176 25.28 -6.95 6.24
C VAL A 176 24.38 -5.70 6.35
N PHE A 177 23.56 -5.46 5.36
CA PHE A 177 22.69 -4.28 5.31
C PHE A 177 21.23 -4.67 5.42
N ALA A 178 20.48 -3.98 6.31
CA ALA A 178 19.04 -4.11 6.42
C ALA A 178 18.40 -2.74 6.53
N LEU A 179 17.44 -2.45 5.63
CA LEU A 179 16.71 -1.19 5.61
C LEU A 179 15.21 -1.45 5.79
N ALA A 180 14.65 -1.01 6.91
CA ALA A 180 13.21 -1.01 7.16
C ALA A 180 12.86 -0.03 8.27
N ARG A 181 11.57 0.19 8.54
CA ARG A 181 11.15 0.92 9.74
C ARG A 181 11.46 0.09 10.98
N PHE A 182 11.94 0.73 12.04
CA PHE A 182 12.17 0.08 13.34
C PHE A 182 10.81 -0.19 14.03
N VAL A 183 10.19 -1.30 13.66
CA VAL A 183 8.93 -1.80 14.23
C VAL A 183 9.06 -3.28 14.56
N PRO A 184 8.34 -3.79 15.57
CA PRO A 184 8.49 -5.18 16.04
C PRO A 184 8.36 -6.23 14.93
N GLU A 185 7.52 -5.99 13.93
CA GLU A 185 7.31 -6.91 12.82
C GLU A 185 8.53 -7.10 11.92
N LYS A 186 9.51 -6.19 11.97
CA LYS A 186 10.75 -6.27 11.18
C LYS A 186 11.88 -7.03 11.88
N ARG A 187 11.68 -7.37 13.15
CA ARG A 187 12.55 -8.25 13.92
C ARG A 187 14.03 -7.89 13.87
N PHE A 188 14.35 -6.60 13.93
CA PHE A 188 15.76 -6.15 14.04
C PHE A 188 16.46 -6.71 15.29
N ASP A 189 15.71 -6.96 16.37
CA ASP A 189 16.17 -7.64 17.57
C ASP A 189 16.77 -9.02 17.25
N LEU A 190 16.08 -9.78 16.40
CA LEU A 190 16.54 -11.12 15.99
C LEU A 190 17.73 -11.02 15.04
N LEU A 191 17.71 -10.08 14.10
CA LEU A 191 18.83 -9.85 13.17
C LEU A 191 20.12 -9.50 13.92
N ILE A 192 20.06 -8.62 14.91
CA ILE A 192 21.23 -8.25 15.74
C ILE A 192 21.77 -9.48 16.47
N LYS A 193 20.89 -10.24 17.14
CA LYS A 193 21.30 -11.47 17.85
C LYS A 193 21.91 -12.50 16.91
N ALA A 194 21.33 -12.71 15.75
CA ALA A 194 21.87 -13.64 14.74
C ALA A 194 23.24 -13.18 14.22
N PHE A 195 23.39 -11.88 13.96
CA PHE A 195 24.68 -11.34 13.52
C PHE A 195 25.75 -11.48 14.61
N GLN A 196 25.44 -11.21 15.88
CA GLN A 196 26.35 -11.43 17.00
C GLN A 196 26.76 -12.91 17.14
N ALA A 197 25.81 -13.83 16.99
CA ALA A 197 26.06 -15.26 17.10
C ALA A 197 26.85 -15.83 15.91
N SER A 198 26.88 -15.16 14.78
CA SER A 198 27.57 -15.62 13.56
C SER A 198 29.10 -15.48 13.63
N HIS A 199 29.63 -14.75 14.61
CA HIS A 199 31.07 -14.53 14.85
C HIS A 199 31.89 -14.10 13.63
N HIS A 200 31.30 -13.36 12.69
CA HIS A 200 32.00 -12.87 11.50
C HIS A 200 32.90 -11.68 11.87
N SER A 201 34.19 -11.98 12.20
CA SER A 201 35.17 -10.92 12.44
C SER A 201 35.40 -10.08 11.18
N GLY A 202 35.43 -8.75 11.34
CA GLY A 202 35.65 -7.81 10.22
C GLY A 202 34.41 -7.43 9.45
N TYR A 203 33.24 -8.02 9.73
CA TYR A 203 31.97 -7.58 9.16
C TYR A 203 31.25 -6.57 10.07
N LYS A 204 30.49 -5.66 9.46
CA LYS A 204 29.63 -4.73 10.17
C LYS A 204 28.16 -4.98 9.86
N LEU A 205 27.28 -4.80 10.86
CA LEU A 205 25.83 -4.77 10.64
C LEU A 205 25.40 -3.31 10.51
N VAL A 206 24.73 -3.01 9.40
CA VAL A 206 24.22 -1.65 9.08
C VAL A 206 22.69 -1.69 9.04
N LEU A 207 22.04 -0.84 9.85
CA LEU A 207 20.58 -0.80 10.03
C LEU A 207 20.04 0.59 9.70
#